data_6cf837b7b0bb3f73d53615598a6bda2a
#
_entry.id   6cf837b7b0bb3f73d53615598a6bda2a
#
_cell.length_a   1.000
_cell.length_b   1.000
_cell.length_c   1.000
_cell.angle_alpha   90.00
_cell.angle_beta   90.00
_cell.angle_gamma   90.00
#
_symmetry.space_group_name_H-M   'P 1'
#
loop_
_entity.id
_entity.type
_entity.pdbx_description
1 polymer ?
#
loop_
_entity_poly.entity_id
_entity_poly.type
_entity_poly.pdbx_seq_one_letter_code
_entity_poly.pdbx_strand_id
1 'polypeptide(L)'
;LSFWLGPVALLFMTMSMLIGLGAGTGWTVYPPLSNSVYHFGGSVDFAIFSLHVAGVSSILGGINFITTCMKGKVSYVMSFEFLTLFVWAMIVTSFLLVLSLPVLAGGITMLLLDRNFGSSFFDPSGWGNPILYQHLFWF
;
A
#
# COMPACT_ATOMS: atom_id res chain seq x y z
N LEU A 1 -12.09 0.97 12.84
CA LEU A 1 -11.22 1.95 12.18
C LEU A 1 -10.73 1.44 10.82
N SER A 2 -10.27 0.19 10.71
CA SER A 2 -9.87 -0.43 9.45
C SER A 2 -10.94 -0.32 8.37
N PHE A 3 -12.20 -0.63 8.69
CA PHE A 3 -13.31 -0.53 7.76
C PHE A 3 -13.54 0.91 7.25
N TRP A 4 -13.50 1.91 8.13
CA TRP A 4 -13.80 3.30 7.76
C TRP A 4 -12.72 3.95 6.90
N LEU A 5 -11.51 3.44 6.90
CA LEU A 5 -10.45 3.90 6.00
C LEU A 5 -10.67 3.43 4.55
N GLY A 6 -11.41 2.34 4.35
CA GLY A 6 -11.74 1.85 3.00
C GLY A 6 -12.50 2.87 2.14
N PRO A 7 -13.65 3.40 2.61
CA PRO A 7 -14.38 4.46 1.89
C PRO A 7 -13.53 5.70 1.61
N VAL A 8 -12.66 6.11 2.52
CA VAL A 8 -11.76 7.24 2.32
C VAL A 8 -10.76 6.96 1.21
N ALA A 9 -10.17 5.76 1.17
CA ALA A 9 -9.28 5.35 0.09
C ALA A 9 -10.00 5.35 -1.27
N LEU A 10 -11.24 4.86 -1.32
CA LEU A 10 -12.07 4.90 -2.52
C LEU A 10 -12.34 6.33 -2.96
N LEU A 11 -12.59 7.24 -2.03
CA LEU A 11 -12.83 8.65 -2.32
C LEU A 11 -11.60 9.30 -2.97
N PHE A 12 -10.41 9.06 -2.46
CA PHE A 12 -9.17 9.53 -3.09
C PHE A 12 -8.96 8.92 -4.47
N MET A 13 -9.30 7.66 -4.68
CA MET A 13 -9.19 7.02 -5.99
C MET A 13 -10.16 7.63 -7.00
N THR A 14 -11.40 7.89 -6.60
CA THR A 14 -12.37 8.57 -7.49
C THR A 14 -11.94 9.99 -7.81
N MET A 15 -11.41 10.74 -6.83
CA MET A 15 -10.83 12.05 -7.07
C MET A 15 -9.66 12.01 -8.06
N SER A 16 -8.82 10.98 -7.99
CA SER A 16 -7.74 10.76 -8.95
C SER A 16 -8.24 10.61 -10.39
N MET A 17 -9.41 10.01 -10.60
CA MET A 17 -10.03 9.88 -11.93
C MET A 17 -10.64 11.19 -12.44
N LEU A 18 -11.17 12.01 -11.54
CA LEU A 18 -11.88 13.24 -11.88
C LEU A 18 -10.96 14.43 -12.08
N ILE A 19 -9.77 14.41 -11.52
CA ILE A 19 -8.82 15.52 -11.60
C ILE A 19 -7.95 15.38 -12.85
N GLY A 20 -7.95 16.39 -13.67
CA GLY A 20 -7.15 16.46 -14.89
C GLY A 20 -7.52 15.36 -15.89
N LEU A 21 -6.52 14.66 -16.40
CA LEU A 21 -6.69 13.57 -17.38
C LEU A 21 -6.75 12.18 -16.74
N GLY A 22 -6.80 12.12 -15.40
CA GLY A 22 -6.72 10.86 -14.65
C GLY A 22 -5.29 10.28 -14.56
N ALA A 23 -5.13 9.23 -13.80
CA ALA A 23 -3.85 8.53 -13.64
C ALA A 23 -3.72 7.41 -14.69
N GLY A 24 -3.13 7.72 -15.83
CA GLY A 24 -2.91 6.77 -16.95
C GLY A 24 -1.67 5.89 -16.77
N THR A 25 -1.30 5.54 -15.55
CA THR A 25 -0.07 4.79 -15.22
C THR A 25 -0.29 3.29 -15.05
N GLY A 26 -1.53 2.83 -15.10
CA GLY A 26 -1.90 1.49 -14.69
C GLY A 26 -1.87 1.32 -13.16
N TRP A 27 -2.21 0.16 -12.67
CA TRP A 27 -2.27 -0.13 -11.24
C TRP A 27 -0.88 -0.20 -10.57
N THR A 28 0.16 -0.41 -11.34
CA THR A 28 1.54 -0.53 -10.86
C THR A 28 2.22 0.81 -10.60
N VAL A 29 1.75 1.87 -11.27
CA VAL A 29 2.29 3.24 -11.10
C VAL A 29 3.81 3.31 -11.28
N TYR A 30 4.36 2.61 -12.28
CA TYR A 30 5.81 2.55 -12.48
C TYR A 30 6.41 3.89 -12.93
N PRO A 31 7.53 4.34 -12.34
CA PRO A 31 8.35 5.37 -12.93
C PRO A 31 9.11 4.83 -14.18
N PRO A 32 9.51 5.66 -15.16
CA PRO A 32 9.32 7.12 -15.19
C PRO A 32 7.94 7.57 -15.66
N LEU A 33 7.05 6.66 -16.09
CA LEU A 33 5.72 7.00 -16.62
C LEU A 33 4.88 7.82 -15.62
N SER A 34 4.94 7.46 -14.34
CA SER A 34 4.24 8.16 -13.25
C SER A 34 4.93 9.46 -12.80
N ASN A 35 6.05 9.83 -13.39
CA ASN A 35 6.77 11.03 -13.03
C ASN A 35 5.99 12.30 -13.47
N SER A 36 6.25 13.42 -12.82
CA SER A 36 5.62 14.72 -13.10
C SER A 36 5.80 15.21 -14.54
N VAL A 37 6.82 14.73 -15.24
CA VAL A 37 7.10 15.06 -16.65
C VAL A 37 6.02 14.50 -17.58
N TYR A 38 5.58 13.27 -17.35
CA TYR A 38 4.62 12.56 -18.21
C TYR A 38 3.19 12.62 -17.68
N HIS A 39 3.02 12.73 -16.36
CA HIS A 39 1.75 12.85 -15.68
C HIS A 39 1.76 14.10 -14.80
N PHE A 40 1.67 15.26 -15.45
CA PHE A 40 1.57 16.54 -14.76
C PHE A 40 0.19 16.68 -14.12
N GLY A 41 0.15 17.13 -12.87
CA GLY A 41 -1.09 17.34 -12.12
C GLY A 41 -1.23 16.40 -10.92
N GLY A 42 -2.36 16.51 -10.23
CA GLY A 42 -2.60 15.81 -8.96
C GLY A 42 -3.15 14.39 -9.07
N SER A 43 -3.44 13.87 -10.28
CA SER A 43 -4.12 12.59 -10.45
C SER A 43 -3.34 11.42 -9.83
N VAL A 44 -2.04 11.33 -10.13
CA VAL A 44 -1.17 10.28 -9.59
C VAL A 44 -0.95 10.47 -8.09
N ASP A 45 -0.89 11.72 -7.61
CA ASP A 45 -0.74 12.01 -6.18
C ASP A 45 -1.96 11.53 -5.38
N PHE A 46 -3.17 11.75 -5.88
CA PHE A 46 -4.39 11.23 -5.26
C PHE A 46 -4.46 9.69 -5.31
N ALA A 47 -3.98 9.08 -6.38
CA ALA A 47 -3.85 7.62 -6.46
C ALA A 47 -2.88 7.09 -5.39
N ILE A 48 -1.75 7.76 -5.19
CA ILE A 48 -0.78 7.41 -4.14
C ILE A 48 -1.39 7.56 -2.75
N PHE A 49 -2.11 8.64 -2.46
CA PHE A 49 -2.81 8.83 -1.19
C PHE A 49 -3.88 7.76 -0.95
N SER A 50 -4.60 7.36 -2.00
CA SER A 50 -5.54 6.24 -1.92
C SER A 50 -4.84 4.95 -1.49
N LEU A 51 -3.70 4.63 -2.11
CA LEU A 51 -2.90 3.46 -1.75
C LEU A 51 -2.36 3.53 -0.32
N HIS A 52 -1.93 4.70 0.15
CA HIS A 52 -1.50 4.89 1.53
C HIS A 52 -2.63 4.57 2.52
N VAL A 53 -3.80 5.16 2.31
CA VAL A 53 -4.95 4.97 3.20
C VAL A 53 -5.43 3.51 3.17
N ALA A 54 -5.47 2.90 1.99
CA ALA A 54 -5.80 1.48 1.85
C ALA A 54 -4.77 0.58 2.56
N GLY A 55 -3.50 0.93 2.48
CA GLY A 55 -2.42 0.22 3.18
C GLY A 55 -2.57 0.29 4.71
N VAL A 56 -2.86 1.47 5.25
CA VAL A 56 -3.13 1.64 6.68
C VAL A 56 -4.35 0.84 7.11
N SER A 57 -5.42 0.84 6.33
CA SER A 57 -6.62 0.02 6.56
C SER A 57 -6.27 -1.46 6.66
N SER A 58 -5.46 -1.96 5.73
CA SER A 58 -5.05 -3.37 5.70
C SER A 58 -4.13 -3.75 6.86
N ILE A 59 -3.22 -2.86 7.28
CA ILE A 59 -2.37 -3.08 8.47
C ILE A 59 -3.23 -3.19 9.73
N LEU A 60 -4.18 -2.29 9.92
CA LEU A 60 -5.08 -2.33 11.07
C LEU A 60 -5.95 -3.60 11.07
N GLY A 61 -6.42 -4.02 9.89
CA GLY A 61 -7.14 -5.28 9.71
C GLY A 61 -6.27 -6.48 10.06
N GLY A 62 -5.02 -6.49 9.61
CA GLY A 62 -4.04 -7.54 9.94
C GLY A 62 -3.79 -7.65 11.44
N ILE A 63 -3.58 -6.54 12.13
CA ILE A 63 -3.42 -6.51 13.59
C ILE A 63 -4.68 -7.04 14.29
N ASN A 64 -5.86 -6.65 13.82
CA ASN A 64 -7.12 -7.15 14.34
C ASN A 64 -7.24 -8.67 14.21
N PHE A 65 -6.95 -9.23 13.02
CA PHE A 65 -7.00 -10.68 12.80
C PHE A 65 -5.99 -11.43 13.66
N ILE A 66 -4.76 -10.95 13.78
CA ILE A 66 -3.73 -11.56 14.63
C ILE A 66 -4.23 -11.60 16.08
N THR A 67 -4.73 -10.46 16.59
CA THR A 67 -5.23 -10.34 17.95
C THR A 67 -6.41 -11.27 18.19
N THR A 68 -7.35 -11.34 17.26
CA THR A 68 -8.53 -12.20 17.33
C THR A 68 -8.13 -13.68 17.37
N CYS A 69 -7.21 -14.10 16.50
CA CYS A 69 -6.75 -15.49 16.45
C CYS A 69 -5.96 -15.88 17.70
N MET A 70 -5.20 -14.96 18.28
CA MET A 70 -4.38 -15.25 19.48
C MET A 70 -5.19 -15.19 20.78
N LYS A 71 -6.12 -14.25 20.91
CA LYS A 71 -6.88 -14.01 22.15
C LYS A 71 -8.31 -14.56 22.13
N GLY A 72 -8.90 -14.72 20.95
CA GLY A 72 -10.29 -15.15 20.76
C GLY A 72 -10.54 -16.66 20.91
N LYS A 73 -9.61 -17.41 21.47
CA LYS A 73 -9.78 -18.86 21.69
C LYS A 73 -10.84 -19.12 22.75
N VAL A 74 -11.67 -20.12 22.49
CA VAL A 74 -12.77 -20.53 23.39
C VAL A 74 -12.27 -21.05 24.73
N SER A 75 -11.04 -21.55 24.78
CA SER A 75 -10.39 -22.01 26.01
C SER A 75 -8.92 -21.65 25.99
N TYR A 76 -8.38 -21.18 27.12
CA TYR A 76 -6.95 -20.94 27.30
C TYR A 76 -6.11 -22.20 27.18
N VAL A 77 -6.72 -23.37 27.30
CA VAL A 77 -6.09 -24.69 27.22
C VAL A 77 -5.97 -25.18 25.76
N MET A 78 -6.64 -24.51 24.81
CA MET A 78 -6.63 -24.89 23.41
C MET A 78 -5.27 -24.54 22.78
N SER A 79 -4.45 -25.54 22.54
CA SER A 79 -3.15 -25.37 21.88
C SER A 79 -3.32 -24.96 20.41
N PHE A 80 -2.30 -24.34 19.83
CA PHE A 80 -2.30 -23.93 18.42
C PHE A 80 -2.49 -25.10 17.43
N GLU A 81 -2.22 -26.33 17.86
CA GLU A 81 -2.36 -27.54 17.06
C GLU A 81 -3.83 -27.85 16.68
N PHE A 82 -4.78 -27.39 17.47
CA PHE A 82 -6.22 -27.60 17.21
C PHE A 82 -6.87 -26.51 16.34
N LEU A 83 -6.09 -25.53 15.88
CA LEU A 83 -6.62 -24.50 14.98
C LEU A 83 -6.87 -25.07 13.59
N THR A 84 -7.97 -24.64 12.98
CA THR A 84 -8.28 -25.01 11.59
C THR A 84 -7.26 -24.42 10.62
N LEU A 85 -7.10 -25.07 9.47
CA LEU A 85 -6.20 -24.60 8.40
C LEU A 85 -6.51 -23.18 7.97
N PHE A 86 -7.79 -22.80 7.94
CA PHE A 86 -8.24 -21.45 7.63
C PHE A 86 -7.65 -20.41 8.61
N VAL A 87 -7.72 -20.68 9.91
CA VAL A 87 -7.19 -19.79 10.94
C VAL A 87 -5.68 -19.61 10.80
N TRP A 88 -4.96 -20.70 10.54
CA TRP A 88 -3.52 -20.64 10.27
C TRP A 88 -3.20 -19.79 9.02
N ALA A 89 -3.97 -19.97 7.95
CA ALA A 89 -3.80 -19.16 6.73
C ALA A 89 -4.03 -17.68 7.02
N MET A 90 -5.05 -17.33 7.79
CA MET A 90 -5.34 -15.94 8.17
C MET A 90 -4.26 -15.33 9.05
N ILE A 91 -3.69 -16.08 9.99
CA ILE A 91 -2.59 -15.62 10.83
C ILE A 91 -1.36 -15.29 9.97
N VAL A 92 -0.94 -16.22 9.13
CA VAL A 92 0.26 -16.05 8.27
C VAL A 92 0.06 -14.89 7.30
N THR A 93 -1.10 -14.80 6.65
CA THR A 93 -1.42 -13.69 5.74
C THR A 93 -1.36 -12.34 6.45
N SER A 94 -1.89 -12.26 7.66
CA SER A 94 -1.89 -11.03 8.45
C SER A 94 -0.48 -10.59 8.85
N PHE A 95 0.39 -11.53 9.22
CA PHE A 95 1.80 -11.23 9.48
C PHE A 95 2.51 -10.73 8.22
N LEU A 96 2.28 -11.38 7.09
CA LEU A 96 2.87 -10.95 5.81
C LEU A 96 2.40 -9.53 5.41
N LEU A 97 1.12 -9.22 5.60
CA LEU A 97 0.59 -7.88 5.35
C LEU A 97 1.26 -6.81 6.23
N VAL A 98 1.38 -7.07 7.52
CA VAL A 98 2.00 -6.11 8.46
C VAL A 98 3.47 -5.86 8.13
N LEU A 99 4.18 -6.84 7.57
CA LEU A 99 5.58 -6.70 7.19
C LEU A 99 5.77 -6.07 5.80
N SER A 100 4.93 -6.41 4.82
CA SER A 100 5.11 -5.98 3.43
C SER A 100 4.57 -4.57 3.14
N LEU A 101 3.46 -4.17 3.74
CA LEU A 101 2.83 -2.89 3.44
C LEU A 101 3.68 -1.67 3.80
N PRO A 102 4.45 -1.62 4.90
CA PRO A 102 5.36 -0.49 5.14
C PRO A 102 6.42 -0.31 4.06
N VAL A 103 6.93 -1.39 3.46
CA VAL A 103 7.89 -1.33 2.35
C VAL A 103 7.26 -0.72 1.11
N LEU A 104 6.06 -1.17 0.74
CA LEU A 104 5.29 -0.59 -0.35
C LEU A 104 4.97 0.89 -0.10
N ALA A 105 4.51 1.23 1.10
CA ALA A 105 4.22 2.61 1.47
C ALA A 105 5.47 3.49 1.39
N GLY A 106 6.63 2.98 1.78
CA GLY A 106 7.92 3.66 1.60
C GLY A 106 8.22 3.93 0.13
N GLY A 107 8.06 2.94 -0.74
CA GLY A 107 8.28 3.06 -2.19
C GLY A 107 7.38 4.11 -2.84
N ILE A 108 6.08 4.09 -2.55
CA ILE A 108 5.15 5.08 -3.10
C ILE A 108 5.32 6.47 -2.47
N THR A 109 5.82 6.57 -1.25
CA THR A 109 6.19 7.85 -0.63
C THR A 109 7.41 8.45 -1.33
N MET A 110 8.41 7.66 -1.67
CA MET A 110 9.56 8.10 -2.46
C MET A 110 9.11 8.62 -3.84
N LEU A 111 8.17 7.95 -4.49
CA LEU A 111 7.60 8.42 -5.74
C LEU A 111 6.87 9.75 -5.58
N LEU A 112 6.12 9.94 -4.50
CA LEU A 112 5.45 11.19 -4.20
C LEU A 112 6.45 12.34 -4.01
N LEU A 113 7.57 12.08 -3.33
CA LEU A 113 8.64 13.06 -3.16
C LEU A 113 9.31 13.42 -4.49
N ASP A 114 9.56 12.44 -5.36
CA ASP A 114 10.12 12.69 -6.69
C ASP A 114 9.21 13.57 -7.56
N ARG A 115 7.89 13.44 -7.39
CA ARG A 115 6.92 14.23 -8.13
C ARG A 115 6.80 15.68 -7.63
N ASN A 116 6.89 15.90 -6.32
CA ASN A 116 6.49 17.18 -5.70
C ASN A 116 7.65 17.97 -5.09
N PHE A 117 8.70 17.29 -4.65
CA PHE A 117 9.80 17.91 -3.90
C PHE A 117 11.13 17.93 -4.63
N GLY A 118 11.17 17.55 -5.90
CA GLY A 118 12.39 17.58 -6.71
C GLY A 118 13.46 16.58 -6.26
N SER A 119 13.09 15.54 -5.51
CA SER A 119 13.99 14.44 -5.21
C SER A 119 14.18 13.55 -6.45
N SER A 120 15.17 12.68 -6.43
CA SER A 120 15.54 11.85 -7.58
C SER A 120 15.78 10.38 -7.18
N PHE A 121 14.90 9.82 -6.35
CA PHE A 121 15.01 8.41 -5.94
C PHE A 121 14.92 7.43 -7.12
N PHE A 122 14.08 7.75 -8.10
CA PHE A 122 13.81 6.90 -9.28
C PHE A 122 14.14 7.58 -10.60
N ASP A 123 14.67 8.80 -10.57
CA ASP A 123 15.03 9.55 -11.76
C ASP A 123 16.51 9.27 -12.14
N PRO A 124 16.78 8.70 -13.32
CA PRO A 124 18.15 8.43 -13.76
C PRO A 124 19.00 9.70 -13.93
N SER A 125 18.39 10.83 -14.24
CA SER A 125 19.10 12.11 -14.40
C SER A 125 19.74 12.60 -13.10
N GLY A 126 19.17 12.23 -11.95
CA GLY A 126 19.66 12.52 -10.61
C GLY A 126 20.31 11.34 -9.89
N TRP A 127 20.86 10.36 -10.65
CA TRP A 127 21.47 9.13 -10.11
C TRP A 127 20.48 8.19 -9.43
N GLY A 128 19.18 8.39 -9.60
CA GLY A 128 18.15 7.47 -9.16
C GLY A 128 18.01 6.24 -10.05
N ASN A 129 17.35 5.21 -9.55
CA ASN A 129 17.15 3.98 -10.29
C ASN A 129 15.65 3.62 -10.32
N PRO A 130 14.98 3.67 -11.49
CA PRO A 130 13.57 3.27 -11.58
C PRO A 130 13.34 1.77 -11.32
N ILE A 131 14.35 0.93 -11.49
CA ILE A 131 14.28 -0.50 -11.16
C ILE A 131 14.11 -0.71 -9.64
N LEU A 132 14.64 0.19 -8.83
CA LEU A 132 14.45 0.15 -7.37
C LEU A 132 12.96 0.22 -7.00
N TYR A 133 12.19 1.07 -7.67
CA TYR A 133 10.74 1.12 -7.46
C TYR A 133 10.07 -0.21 -7.81
N GLN A 134 10.45 -0.81 -8.92
CA GLN A 134 9.91 -2.09 -9.34
C GLN A 134 10.15 -3.18 -8.29
N HIS A 135 11.34 -3.22 -7.69
CA HIS A 135 11.65 -4.15 -6.61
C HIS A 135 10.86 -3.89 -5.33
N LEU A 136 10.67 -2.63 -4.96
CA LEU A 136 9.87 -2.26 -3.79
C LEU A 136 8.39 -2.56 -3.98
N PHE A 137 7.88 -2.35 -5.19
CA PHE A 137 6.48 -2.60 -5.52
C PHE A 137 6.18 -4.09 -5.72
N TRP A 138 7.07 -4.79 -6.42
CA TRP A 138 6.94 -6.21 -6.72
C TRP A 138 6.81 -7.06 -5.46
N PHE A 139 7.51 -6.70 -4.42
CA PHE A 139 7.53 -7.45 -3.17
C PHE A 139 6.24 -7.26 -2.38
#